data_61e7b817eedfc880419bedec67e98268
#
_entry.id   61e7b817eedfc880419bedec67e98268
#
_cell.length_a   1.000
_cell.length_b   1.000
_cell.length_c   1.000
_cell.angle_alpha   90.00
_cell.angle_beta   90.00
_cell.angle_gamma   90.00
#
_symmetry.space_group_name_H-M   'P 1'
#
loop_
_entity.id
_entity.type
_entity.pdbx_description
1 polymer ?
#
loop_
_entity_poly.entity_id
_entity_poly.type
_entity_poly.pdbx_seq_one_letter_code
_entity_poly.pdbx_strand_id
1 'polypeptide(L)'
;PAKRGIWKTIRLADGTEVKAELRGDEFMNYWESADGRRFTMNSATRLFETADFEALRKSAAAKRAVRKASRPAYAQGGPSNVTLGGDHPPYVGEKKGLVILVEFADMPFRDGHDVALYNRILNEDNFSNDMGFIGSVRDYFRDQSYGQFLLSFDIAGPVRMPRGYAHYGTNDNANIGEMLETALLAVDNDIDFTKYDWDGDGEVDQVFFLYAGRGEASGGDEGTIWPHEWQLLGALGRYMTLDGMRINTYACGCE
;
A
#
# COMPACT_ATOMS: atom_id res chain seq x y z
N PRO A 1 13.96 3.43 7.33
CA PRO A 1 15.15 3.04 8.07
C PRO A 1 16.36 2.90 7.17
N ALA A 2 17.56 3.09 7.72
CA ALA A 2 18.81 2.92 6.98
C ALA A 2 18.96 1.46 6.53
N LYS A 3 19.39 1.25 5.28
CA LYS A 3 19.66 -0.11 4.77
C LYS A 3 20.89 -0.68 5.46
N ARG A 4 20.73 -1.82 6.12
CA ARG A 4 21.83 -2.50 6.85
C ARG A 4 22.86 -3.14 5.89
N GLY A 5 24.09 -3.33 6.38
CA GLY A 5 25.16 -4.00 5.63
C GLY A 5 25.91 -3.09 4.67
N ILE A 6 25.60 -1.80 4.60
CA ILE A 6 26.31 -0.84 3.75
C ILE A 6 27.35 -0.11 4.59
N TRP A 7 28.59 -0.52 4.45
CA TRP A 7 29.73 0.07 5.13
C TRP A 7 30.43 1.09 4.25
N LYS A 8 30.76 2.25 4.82
CA LYS A 8 31.56 3.31 4.15
C LYS A 8 32.69 3.77 5.04
N THR A 9 33.77 4.23 4.44
CA THR A 9 34.83 4.95 5.15
C THR A 9 34.40 6.38 5.35
N ILE A 10 34.32 6.82 6.61
CA ILE A 10 34.02 8.19 7.02
C ILE A 10 35.29 8.85 7.56
N ARG A 11 35.45 10.17 7.33
CA ARG A 11 36.60 10.94 7.81
C ARG A 11 36.20 11.80 9.02
N LEU A 12 36.93 11.61 10.11
CA LEU A 12 36.71 12.36 11.34
C LEU A 12 37.37 13.76 11.27
N ALA A 13 36.98 14.63 12.21
CA ALA A 13 37.52 16.00 12.30
C ALA A 13 39.03 16.05 12.55
N ASP A 14 39.59 15.02 13.20
CA ASP A 14 41.04 14.87 13.42
C ASP A 14 41.80 14.27 12.22
N GLY A 15 41.13 14.02 11.11
CA GLY A 15 41.66 13.40 9.92
C GLY A 15 41.67 11.86 9.91
N THR A 16 41.28 11.22 10.99
CA THR A 16 41.22 9.75 11.07
C THR A 16 40.10 9.21 10.17
N GLU A 17 40.37 8.10 9.50
CA GLU A 17 39.37 7.38 8.71
C GLU A 17 38.83 6.18 9.47
N VAL A 18 37.51 6.04 9.50
CA VAL A 18 36.82 4.97 10.22
C VAL A 18 35.83 4.30 9.27
N LYS A 19 35.81 2.97 9.25
CA LYS A 19 34.78 2.19 8.55
C LYS A 19 33.52 2.13 9.42
N ALA A 20 32.42 2.65 8.94
CA ALA A 20 31.17 2.73 9.66
C ALA A 20 29.97 2.45 8.77
N GLU A 21 28.86 2.06 9.38
CA GLU A 21 27.58 1.75 8.76
C GLU A 21 26.55 2.81 9.18
N LEU A 22 25.73 3.25 8.24
CA LEU A 22 24.62 4.17 8.55
C LEU A 22 23.51 3.43 9.32
N ARG A 23 23.12 3.97 10.45
CA ARG A 23 22.07 3.45 11.34
C ARG A 23 20.97 4.48 11.55
N GLY A 24 19.77 3.99 11.92
CA GLY A 24 18.66 4.83 12.33
C GLY A 24 17.57 4.99 11.28
N ASP A 25 16.79 6.05 11.43
CA ASP A 25 15.60 6.38 10.63
C ASP A 25 15.61 7.87 10.17
N GLU A 26 14.53 8.34 9.59
CA GLU A 26 14.39 9.73 9.11
C GLU A 26 14.45 10.79 10.22
N PHE A 27 14.24 10.41 11.48
CA PHE A 27 14.27 11.33 12.63
C PHE A 27 15.62 11.33 13.33
N MET A 28 16.32 10.18 13.30
CA MET A 28 17.59 9.98 13.96
C MET A 28 18.48 9.07 13.12
N ASN A 29 19.52 9.62 12.52
CA ASN A 29 20.53 8.85 11.79
C ASN A 29 21.93 9.16 12.34
N TYR A 30 22.77 8.13 12.34
CA TYR A 30 24.16 8.19 12.79
C TYR A 30 24.96 7.08 12.12
N TRP A 31 26.26 7.20 12.14
CA TRP A 31 27.19 6.18 11.64
C TRP A 31 27.76 5.41 12.82
N GLU A 32 27.79 4.08 12.73
CA GLU A 32 28.30 3.21 13.77
C GLU A 32 29.44 2.34 13.23
N SER A 33 30.60 2.41 13.88
CA SER A 33 31.76 1.57 13.57
C SER A 33 31.60 0.17 14.17
N ALA A 34 32.43 -0.78 13.72
CA ALA A 34 32.37 -2.16 14.18
C ALA A 34 32.65 -2.31 15.69
N ASP A 35 33.38 -1.36 16.27
CA ASP A 35 33.66 -1.29 17.72
C ASP A 35 32.57 -0.54 18.52
N GLY A 36 31.45 -0.16 17.87
CA GLY A 36 30.29 0.46 18.50
C GLY A 36 30.40 1.98 18.71
N ARG A 37 31.45 2.63 18.23
CA ARG A 37 31.54 4.10 18.28
C ARG A 37 30.54 4.71 17.31
N ARG A 38 29.93 5.83 17.71
CA ARG A 38 28.88 6.50 16.95
C ARG A 38 29.31 7.89 16.54
N PHE A 39 28.98 8.24 15.31
CA PHE A 39 29.40 9.48 14.66
C PHE A 39 28.23 10.18 13.97
N THR A 40 28.26 11.51 13.96
CA THR A 40 27.37 12.34 13.17
C THR A 40 28.20 13.26 12.26
N MET A 41 27.65 13.58 11.11
CA MET A 41 28.30 14.50 10.19
C MET A 41 27.99 15.95 10.60
N ASN A 42 29.02 16.74 10.77
CA ASN A 42 28.90 18.18 10.93
C ASN A 42 28.59 18.79 9.54
N SER A 43 27.45 19.45 9.44
CA SER A 43 26.95 19.99 8.16
C SER A 43 27.82 21.11 7.56
N ALA A 44 28.55 21.85 8.41
CA ALA A 44 29.39 22.96 7.98
C ALA A 44 30.75 22.48 7.45
N THR A 45 31.39 21.54 8.16
CA THR A 45 32.72 21.04 7.81
C THR A 45 32.69 19.80 6.93
N ARG A 46 31.56 19.12 6.87
CA ARG A 46 31.36 17.78 6.25
C ARG A 46 32.22 16.67 6.82
N LEU A 47 32.83 16.91 7.98
CA LEU A 47 33.59 15.92 8.73
C LEU A 47 32.71 15.27 9.80
N PHE A 48 33.11 14.09 10.23
CA PHE A 48 32.38 13.34 11.25
C PHE A 48 32.94 13.59 12.63
N GLU A 49 32.06 13.71 13.60
CA GLU A 49 32.35 13.93 15.01
C GLU A 49 31.68 12.85 15.85
N THR A 50 32.22 12.58 17.04
CA THR A 50 31.56 11.65 17.97
C THR A 50 30.15 12.13 18.28
N ALA A 51 29.17 11.25 18.11
CA ALA A 51 27.76 11.58 18.29
C ALA A 51 27.41 11.70 19.77
N ASP A 52 26.82 12.83 20.16
CA ASP A 52 26.06 12.91 21.41
C ASP A 52 24.71 12.18 21.20
N PHE A 53 24.71 10.92 21.64
CA PHE A 53 23.57 10.02 21.38
C PHE A 53 22.32 10.41 22.18
N GLU A 54 22.49 11.03 23.35
CA GLU A 54 21.36 11.55 24.13
C GLU A 54 20.74 12.78 23.48
N ALA A 55 21.57 13.69 23.01
CA ALA A 55 21.07 14.86 22.26
C ALA A 55 20.35 14.43 20.96
N LEU A 56 20.87 13.42 20.24
CA LEU A 56 20.22 12.86 19.07
C LEU A 56 18.85 12.25 19.38
N ARG A 57 18.74 11.49 20.46
CA ARG A 57 17.47 10.91 20.92
C ARG A 57 16.44 11.98 21.28
N LYS A 58 16.87 13.00 22.02
CA LYS A 58 16.02 14.13 22.41
C LYS A 58 15.52 14.90 21.17
N SER A 59 16.42 15.19 20.25
CA SER A 59 16.08 15.84 18.98
C SER A 59 15.10 15.01 18.14
N ALA A 60 15.34 13.69 18.04
CA ALA A 60 14.45 12.78 17.32
C ALA A 60 13.06 12.70 17.95
N ALA A 61 12.99 12.65 19.28
CA ALA A 61 11.72 12.68 20.01
C ALA A 61 10.94 13.97 19.76
N ALA A 62 11.64 15.13 19.78
CA ALA A 62 11.03 16.41 19.46
C ALA A 62 10.51 16.48 18.01
N LYS A 63 11.30 16.00 17.04
CA LYS A 63 10.89 15.92 15.62
C LYS A 63 9.66 15.02 15.43
N ARG A 64 9.62 13.87 16.09
CA ARG A 64 8.46 12.96 16.07
C ARG A 64 7.23 13.60 16.68
N ALA A 65 7.38 14.33 17.79
CA ALA A 65 6.29 15.07 18.43
C ALA A 65 5.74 16.17 17.51
N VAL A 66 6.62 16.94 16.87
CA VAL A 66 6.23 17.96 15.88
C VAL A 66 5.52 17.33 14.70
N ARG A 67 6.04 16.22 14.13
CA ARG A 67 5.38 15.52 13.03
C ARG A 67 4.02 14.93 13.44
N LYS A 68 3.92 14.45 14.68
CA LYS A 68 2.63 13.99 15.25
C LYS A 68 1.63 15.13 15.39
N ALA A 69 2.11 16.31 15.85
CA ALA A 69 1.27 17.50 16.02
C ALA A 69 0.93 18.21 14.69
N SER A 70 1.84 18.12 13.69
CA SER A 70 1.63 18.69 12.36
C SER A 70 0.96 17.73 11.37
N ARG A 71 0.67 16.49 11.78
CA ARG A 71 -0.30 15.71 11.02
C ARG A 71 -1.58 16.53 11.02
N PRO A 72 -2.09 16.96 9.83
CA PRO A 72 -3.42 17.50 9.79
C PRO A 72 -4.28 16.47 10.54
N ALA A 73 -5.03 16.89 11.54
CA ALA A 73 -6.23 16.17 11.87
C ALA A 73 -6.94 16.09 10.53
N TYR A 74 -6.92 14.93 9.89
CA TYR A 74 -7.70 14.69 8.68
C TYR A 74 -9.07 15.16 9.05
N ALA A 75 -9.52 16.20 8.36
CA ALA A 75 -10.70 16.92 8.75
C ALA A 75 -11.81 15.89 8.94
N GLN A 76 -12.33 15.82 10.15
CA GLN A 76 -13.59 15.14 10.39
C GLN A 76 -14.57 15.74 9.40
N GLY A 77 -14.97 14.94 8.39
CA GLY A 77 -15.97 15.38 7.43
C GLY A 77 -15.65 15.26 5.95
N GLY A 78 -14.71 14.42 5.54
CA GLY A 78 -14.79 13.88 4.18
C GLY A 78 -15.95 12.88 4.09
N PRO A 79 -16.59 12.70 2.90
CA PRO A 79 -17.68 11.75 2.74
C PRO A 79 -17.27 10.27 2.86
N SER A 80 -16.03 9.98 3.10
CA SER A 80 -15.55 8.68 3.58
C SER A 80 -15.04 8.85 5.00
N ASN A 81 -15.68 8.19 5.93
CA ASN A 81 -15.21 8.00 7.28
C ASN A 81 -14.03 7.02 7.34
N VAL A 82 -13.11 7.06 6.39
CA VAL A 82 -11.80 6.44 6.60
C VAL A 82 -11.03 7.36 7.53
N THR A 83 -11.45 7.36 8.77
CA THR A 83 -10.71 7.94 9.86
C THR A 83 -9.62 6.93 10.21
N LEU A 84 -8.48 7.02 9.52
CA LEU A 84 -7.25 6.45 10.05
C LEU A 84 -6.99 7.13 11.41
N GLY A 85 -7.57 6.56 12.49
CA GLY A 85 -7.49 7.08 13.84
C GLY A 85 -8.79 7.64 14.44
N GLY A 86 -9.95 7.41 13.78
CA GLY A 86 -11.27 7.56 14.40
C GLY A 86 -11.60 6.39 15.32
N ASP A 87 -12.83 6.31 15.79
CA ASP A 87 -13.34 5.29 16.71
C ASP A 87 -13.40 3.86 16.09
N HIS A 88 -12.72 3.63 14.95
CA HIS A 88 -12.56 2.30 14.37
C HIS A 88 -11.62 1.49 15.24
N PRO A 89 -11.98 0.23 15.57
CA PRO A 89 -11.05 -0.66 16.23
C PRO A 89 -9.79 -0.79 15.37
N PRO A 90 -8.60 -0.89 15.98
CA PRO A 90 -7.38 -1.06 15.24
C PRO A 90 -7.49 -2.29 14.33
N TYR A 91 -6.89 -2.25 13.14
CA TYR A 91 -6.83 -3.40 12.24
C TYR A 91 -6.12 -4.56 12.95
N VAL A 92 -6.91 -5.43 13.54
CA VAL A 92 -6.46 -6.59 14.32
C VAL A 92 -7.32 -7.81 14.03
N GLY A 93 -6.78 -8.98 14.30
CA GLY A 93 -7.44 -10.26 14.08
C GLY A 93 -7.47 -10.68 12.62
N GLU A 94 -8.28 -11.66 12.33
CA GLU A 94 -8.47 -12.20 10.99
C GLU A 94 -9.48 -11.35 10.23
N LYS A 95 -9.10 -10.89 9.05
CA LYS A 95 -9.96 -10.10 8.16
C LYS A 95 -9.87 -10.64 6.75
N LYS A 96 -10.92 -10.38 5.95
CA LYS A 96 -10.96 -10.75 4.54
C LYS A 96 -11.04 -9.51 3.67
N GLY A 97 -10.25 -9.48 2.60
CA GLY A 97 -10.37 -8.54 1.50
C GLY A 97 -10.89 -9.23 0.25
N LEU A 98 -11.50 -8.48 -0.65
CA LEU A 98 -11.96 -8.95 -1.94
C LEU A 98 -11.06 -8.40 -3.05
N VAL A 99 -10.60 -9.28 -3.94
CA VAL A 99 -9.93 -8.91 -5.17
C VAL A 99 -10.75 -9.39 -6.37
N ILE A 100 -11.12 -8.47 -7.24
CA ILE A 100 -11.85 -8.80 -8.47
C ILE A 100 -10.89 -8.62 -9.64
N LEU A 101 -10.65 -9.71 -10.38
CA LEU A 101 -9.86 -9.68 -11.60
C LEU A 101 -10.72 -9.15 -12.75
N VAL A 102 -10.16 -8.19 -13.50
CA VAL A 102 -10.85 -7.53 -14.61
C VAL A 102 -10.02 -7.62 -15.88
N GLU A 103 -10.58 -8.12 -16.96
CA GLU A 103 -9.98 -8.09 -18.28
C GLU A 103 -10.85 -7.32 -19.28
N PHE A 104 -10.27 -6.87 -20.39
CA PHE A 104 -10.98 -6.05 -21.36
C PHE A 104 -11.23 -6.81 -22.66
N ALA A 105 -12.13 -6.30 -23.48
CA ALA A 105 -12.45 -6.93 -24.77
C ALA A 105 -11.22 -7.13 -25.66
N ASP A 106 -10.24 -6.24 -25.56
CA ASP A 106 -8.99 -6.22 -26.32
C ASP A 106 -7.73 -6.49 -25.49
N MET A 107 -7.85 -6.65 -24.17
CA MET A 107 -6.72 -6.85 -23.26
C MET A 107 -7.08 -7.93 -22.21
N PRO A 108 -6.80 -9.21 -22.49
CA PRO A 108 -6.88 -10.27 -21.48
C PRO A 108 -5.67 -10.23 -20.56
N PHE A 109 -5.72 -10.95 -19.43
CA PHE A 109 -4.53 -11.25 -18.64
C PHE A 109 -3.51 -12.03 -19.46
N ARG A 110 -2.23 -11.91 -19.11
CA ARG A 110 -1.15 -12.70 -19.70
C ARG A 110 -1.32 -14.19 -19.41
N ASP A 111 -0.76 -15.01 -20.25
CA ASP A 111 -0.75 -16.47 -20.03
C ASP A 111 -0.15 -16.81 -18.66
N GLY A 112 -0.89 -17.59 -17.88
CA GLY A 112 -0.49 -17.98 -16.52
C GLY A 112 -0.78 -16.94 -15.43
N HIS A 113 -1.29 -15.76 -15.78
CA HIS A 113 -1.75 -14.75 -14.82
C HIS A 113 -3.24 -14.97 -14.54
N ASP A 114 -3.52 -15.96 -13.72
CA ASP A 114 -4.85 -16.44 -13.40
C ASP A 114 -5.17 -16.33 -11.90
N VAL A 115 -6.38 -16.73 -11.53
CA VAL A 115 -6.84 -16.76 -10.13
C VAL A 115 -5.86 -17.54 -9.24
N ALA A 116 -5.29 -18.65 -9.75
CA ALA A 116 -4.38 -19.48 -8.97
C ALA A 116 -3.07 -18.76 -8.66
N LEU A 117 -2.49 -18.06 -9.64
CA LEU A 117 -1.29 -17.24 -9.43
C LEU A 117 -1.57 -16.12 -8.42
N TYR A 118 -2.65 -15.37 -8.61
CA TYR A 118 -2.97 -14.26 -7.72
C TYR A 118 -3.33 -14.73 -6.30
N ASN A 119 -3.97 -15.91 -6.18
CA ASN A 119 -4.19 -16.48 -4.86
C ASN A 119 -2.87 -16.79 -4.13
N ARG A 120 -1.86 -17.28 -4.84
CA ARG A 120 -0.52 -17.49 -4.27
C ARG A 120 0.13 -16.18 -3.87
N ILE A 121 0.13 -15.18 -4.75
CA ILE A 121 0.72 -13.86 -4.48
C ILE A 121 0.07 -13.18 -3.27
N LEU A 122 -1.23 -13.34 -3.12
CA LEU A 122 -2.00 -12.67 -2.05
C LEU A 122 -1.99 -13.45 -0.74
N ASN A 123 -2.08 -14.79 -0.76
CA ASN A 123 -2.42 -15.60 0.40
C ASN A 123 -1.40 -16.67 0.80
N GLU A 124 -0.51 -17.14 -0.11
CA GLU A 124 0.40 -18.25 0.17
C GLU A 124 1.46 -17.85 1.21
N ASP A 125 1.55 -18.60 2.29
CA ASP A 125 2.57 -18.35 3.32
C ASP A 125 3.99 -18.52 2.72
N ASN A 126 4.85 -17.53 2.94
CA ASN A 126 6.22 -17.47 2.45
C ASN A 126 6.34 -17.58 0.92
N PHE A 127 5.38 -17.02 0.19
CA PHE A 127 5.40 -16.99 -1.27
C PHE A 127 6.74 -16.48 -1.80
N SER A 128 7.26 -17.13 -2.82
CA SER A 128 8.46 -16.68 -3.53
C SER A 128 8.37 -17.04 -5.01
N ASN A 129 9.04 -16.27 -5.84
CA ASN A 129 9.15 -16.54 -7.27
C ASN A 129 10.51 -16.11 -7.82
N ASP A 130 10.77 -16.45 -9.10
CA ASP A 130 12.03 -16.13 -9.79
C ASP A 130 12.24 -14.63 -10.02
N MET A 131 11.21 -13.79 -9.86
CA MET A 131 11.31 -12.32 -9.94
C MET A 131 11.78 -11.68 -8.64
N GLY A 132 12.04 -12.49 -7.60
CA GLY A 132 12.58 -12.03 -6.33
C GLY A 132 11.54 -11.55 -5.33
N PHE A 133 10.27 -11.90 -5.52
CA PHE A 133 9.25 -11.69 -4.48
C PHE A 133 9.53 -12.59 -3.28
N ILE A 134 9.44 -12.04 -2.10
CA ILE A 134 9.62 -12.72 -0.81
C ILE A 134 8.44 -12.39 0.08
N GLY A 135 7.61 -13.38 0.34
CA GLY A 135 6.36 -13.24 1.08
C GLY A 135 5.17 -12.84 0.19
N SER A 136 3.98 -13.24 0.61
CA SER A 136 2.70 -12.80 0.03
C SER A 136 2.25 -11.47 0.62
N VAL A 137 1.15 -10.92 0.09
CA VAL A 137 0.49 -9.74 0.68
C VAL A 137 0.02 -10.04 2.11
N ARG A 138 -0.50 -11.25 2.36
CA ARG A 138 -0.84 -11.72 3.71
C ARG A 138 0.37 -11.75 4.65
N ASP A 139 1.52 -12.27 4.18
CA ASP A 139 2.76 -12.26 4.95
C ASP A 139 3.19 -10.85 5.31
N TYR A 140 3.08 -9.92 4.35
CA TYR A 140 3.42 -8.51 4.57
C TYR A 140 2.60 -7.90 5.72
N PHE A 141 1.27 -8.04 5.69
CA PHE A 141 0.42 -7.48 6.76
C PHE A 141 0.65 -8.17 8.10
N ARG A 142 0.82 -9.50 8.11
CA ARG A 142 1.17 -10.26 9.31
C ARG A 142 2.47 -9.74 9.93
N ASP A 143 3.52 -9.61 9.13
CA ASP A 143 4.85 -9.22 9.61
C ASP A 143 4.89 -7.74 10.06
N GLN A 144 4.23 -6.84 9.32
CA GLN A 144 4.15 -5.42 9.69
C GLN A 144 3.35 -5.19 10.96
N SER A 145 2.37 -6.04 11.25
CA SER A 145 1.52 -5.96 12.44
C SER A 145 2.03 -6.80 13.62
N TYR A 146 3.19 -7.44 13.50
CA TYR A 146 3.70 -8.40 14.50
C TYR A 146 2.71 -9.56 14.76
N GLY A 147 2.04 -10.03 13.71
CA GLY A 147 1.06 -11.11 13.78
C GLY A 147 -0.32 -10.71 14.32
N GLN A 148 -0.58 -9.42 14.52
CA GLN A 148 -1.85 -8.97 15.06
C GLN A 148 -2.93 -8.76 13.99
N PHE A 149 -2.56 -8.56 12.73
CA PHE A 149 -3.48 -8.37 11.60
C PHE A 149 -3.22 -9.42 10.54
N LEU A 150 -4.19 -10.31 10.35
CA LEU A 150 -4.13 -11.44 9.42
C LEU A 150 -5.15 -11.20 8.30
N LEU A 151 -4.71 -10.53 7.24
CA LEU A 151 -5.55 -10.25 6.08
C LEU A 151 -5.40 -11.36 5.05
N SER A 152 -6.51 -12.02 4.71
CA SER A 152 -6.60 -12.96 3.60
C SER A 152 -7.52 -12.42 2.52
N PHE A 153 -7.38 -12.90 1.28
CA PHE A 153 -8.13 -12.39 0.14
C PHE A 153 -8.94 -13.49 -0.53
N ASP A 154 -10.22 -13.20 -0.77
CA ASP A 154 -11.02 -13.94 -1.73
C ASP A 154 -10.81 -13.30 -3.11
N ILE A 155 -10.74 -14.11 -4.17
CA ILE A 155 -10.45 -13.66 -5.54
C ILE A 155 -11.59 -14.10 -6.44
N ALA A 156 -12.19 -13.15 -7.13
CA ALA A 156 -13.28 -13.37 -8.07
C ALA A 156 -12.89 -12.99 -9.50
N GLY A 157 -13.58 -13.56 -10.48
CA GLY A 157 -13.33 -13.29 -11.89
C GLY A 157 -12.39 -14.29 -12.56
N PRO A 158 -11.72 -13.99 -13.69
CA PRO A 158 -11.70 -12.67 -14.32
C PRO A 158 -13.05 -12.28 -14.96
N VAL A 159 -13.46 -11.06 -14.71
CA VAL A 159 -14.64 -10.47 -15.35
C VAL A 159 -14.20 -9.77 -16.64
N ARG A 160 -14.78 -10.19 -17.76
CA ARG A 160 -14.47 -9.59 -19.05
C ARG A 160 -15.36 -8.39 -19.32
N MET A 161 -14.73 -7.21 -19.47
CA MET A 161 -15.42 -5.98 -19.79
C MET A 161 -15.92 -5.96 -21.24
N PRO A 162 -17.08 -5.36 -21.49
CA PRO A 162 -17.66 -5.29 -22.84
C PRO A 162 -16.91 -4.34 -23.78
N ARG A 163 -16.10 -3.42 -23.24
CA ARG A 163 -15.33 -2.44 -24.01
C ARG A 163 -13.83 -2.74 -23.93
N GLY A 164 -13.08 -2.13 -24.83
CA GLY A 164 -11.63 -2.18 -24.81
C GLY A 164 -11.03 -1.34 -23.67
N TYR A 165 -9.80 -1.63 -23.33
CA TYR A 165 -9.05 -1.04 -22.24
C TYR A 165 -9.06 0.50 -22.23
N ALA A 166 -8.78 1.10 -23.41
CA ALA A 166 -8.71 2.56 -23.54
C ALA A 166 -10.05 3.27 -23.25
N HIS A 167 -11.20 2.59 -23.38
CA HIS A 167 -12.48 3.18 -23.02
C HIS A 167 -12.54 3.57 -21.55
N TYR A 168 -11.92 2.78 -20.69
CA TYR A 168 -11.97 2.99 -19.23
C TYR A 168 -10.88 3.93 -18.73
N GLY A 169 -9.73 3.99 -19.41
CA GLY A 169 -8.58 4.81 -19.02
C GLY A 169 -8.56 6.22 -19.62
N THR A 170 -9.26 6.45 -20.72
CA THR A 170 -9.24 7.76 -21.41
C THR A 170 -9.83 8.87 -20.54
N ASN A 171 -9.35 10.12 -20.71
CA ASN A 171 -9.81 11.31 -19.99
C ASN A 171 -9.76 11.16 -18.46
N ASP A 172 -8.59 10.83 -17.93
CA ASP A 172 -8.37 10.66 -16.47
C ASP A 172 -9.33 9.65 -15.84
N ASN A 173 -9.47 8.48 -16.48
CA ASN A 173 -10.36 7.41 -16.01
C ASN A 173 -11.86 7.78 -15.97
N ALA A 174 -12.32 8.61 -16.90
CA ALA A 174 -13.70 9.11 -16.90
C ALA A 174 -14.77 8.01 -16.86
N ASN A 175 -14.46 6.81 -17.39
CA ASN A 175 -15.39 5.69 -17.43
C ASN A 175 -15.02 4.58 -16.43
N ILE A 176 -14.13 4.85 -15.46
CA ILE A 176 -13.72 3.83 -14.48
C ILE A 176 -14.92 3.31 -13.68
N GLY A 177 -15.87 4.15 -13.35
CA GLY A 177 -17.09 3.77 -12.63
C GLY A 177 -17.89 2.68 -13.35
N GLU A 178 -17.99 2.73 -14.68
CA GLU A 178 -18.65 1.70 -15.49
C GLU A 178 -17.96 0.34 -15.35
N MET A 179 -16.62 0.33 -15.33
CA MET A 179 -15.83 -0.89 -15.10
C MET A 179 -16.11 -1.49 -13.72
N LEU A 180 -16.05 -0.65 -12.69
CA LEU A 180 -16.23 -1.07 -11.30
C LEU A 180 -17.64 -1.64 -11.07
N GLU A 181 -18.67 -0.94 -11.55
CA GLU A 181 -20.05 -1.40 -11.45
C GLU A 181 -20.27 -2.72 -12.20
N THR A 182 -19.77 -2.83 -13.42
CA THR A 182 -19.87 -4.05 -14.22
C THR A 182 -19.20 -5.23 -13.52
N ALA A 183 -18.01 -5.01 -12.95
CA ALA A 183 -17.28 -6.05 -12.25
C ALA A 183 -17.99 -6.50 -10.97
N LEU A 184 -18.49 -5.57 -10.16
CA LEU A 184 -19.24 -5.88 -8.93
C LEU A 184 -20.52 -6.69 -9.22
N LEU A 185 -21.31 -6.24 -10.19
CA LEU A 185 -22.54 -6.94 -10.58
C LEU A 185 -22.28 -8.33 -11.18
N ALA A 186 -21.16 -8.50 -11.86
CA ALA A 186 -20.81 -9.81 -12.45
C ALA A 186 -20.46 -10.87 -11.41
N VAL A 187 -19.94 -10.46 -10.25
CA VAL A 187 -19.53 -11.39 -9.17
C VAL A 187 -20.55 -11.50 -8.04
N ASP A 188 -21.62 -10.71 -8.06
CA ASP A 188 -22.62 -10.59 -6.99
C ASP A 188 -23.23 -11.92 -6.57
N ASN A 189 -23.52 -12.81 -7.54
CA ASN A 189 -24.09 -14.12 -7.24
C ASN A 189 -23.12 -15.11 -6.57
N ASP A 190 -21.81 -14.89 -6.71
CA ASP A 190 -20.77 -15.80 -6.24
C ASP A 190 -20.08 -15.29 -4.96
N ILE A 191 -20.28 -14.01 -4.63
CA ILE A 191 -19.63 -13.31 -3.52
C ILE A 191 -20.67 -12.88 -2.48
N ASP A 192 -20.40 -13.19 -1.24
CA ASP A 192 -21.14 -12.70 -0.08
C ASP A 192 -20.40 -11.48 0.50
N PHE A 193 -20.89 -10.29 0.18
CA PHE A 193 -20.25 -9.02 0.54
C PHE A 193 -20.26 -8.75 2.05
N THR A 194 -21.09 -9.43 2.84
CA THR A 194 -21.11 -9.28 4.30
C THR A 194 -19.78 -9.72 4.96
N LYS A 195 -18.98 -10.52 4.27
CA LYS A 195 -17.67 -11.00 4.77
C LYS A 195 -16.58 -9.94 4.81
N TYR A 196 -16.78 -8.83 4.13
CA TYR A 196 -15.77 -7.76 3.97
C TYR A 196 -16.11 -6.50 4.76
N ASP A 197 -17.13 -6.53 5.57
CA ASP A 197 -17.45 -5.56 6.61
C ASP A 197 -16.68 -5.95 7.89
N TRP A 198 -15.61 -5.24 8.20
CA TRP A 198 -14.67 -5.63 9.26
C TRP A 198 -15.07 -5.13 10.65
N ASP A 199 -15.83 -4.05 10.70
CA ASP A 199 -16.22 -3.38 11.94
C ASP A 199 -17.74 -3.38 12.20
N GLY A 200 -18.53 -3.90 11.28
CA GLY A 200 -19.98 -4.04 11.43
C GLY A 200 -20.77 -2.77 11.15
N ASP A 201 -20.19 -1.84 10.38
CA ASP A 201 -20.85 -0.57 10.05
C ASP A 201 -21.77 -0.62 8.83
N GLY A 202 -21.81 -1.79 8.15
CA GLY A 202 -22.60 -2.04 6.95
C GLY A 202 -21.95 -1.53 5.66
N GLU A 203 -20.65 -1.25 5.68
CA GLU A 203 -19.86 -0.91 4.51
C GLU A 203 -18.75 -1.95 4.28
N VAL A 204 -18.44 -2.22 3.02
CA VAL A 204 -17.30 -3.06 2.63
C VAL A 204 -16.01 -2.27 2.83
N ASP A 205 -15.13 -2.76 3.71
CA ASP A 205 -13.89 -2.09 4.06
C ASP A 205 -12.82 -2.19 2.99
N GLN A 206 -12.78 -3.31 2.24
CA GLN A 206 -11.74 -3.52 1.26
C GLN A 206 -12.25 -4.28 0.03
N VAL A 207 -12.22 -3.62 -1.10
CA VAL A 207 -12.32 -4.21 -2.44
C VAL A 207 -11.23 -3.66 -3.35
N PHE A 208 -10.53 -4.55 -4.04
CA PHE A 208 -9.47 -4.22 -4.98
C PHE A 208 -9.78 -4.77 -6.35
N PHE A 209 -9.66 -3.94 -7.38
CA PHE A 209 -9.81 -4.34 -8.77
C PHE A 209 -8.44 -4.47 -9.41
N LEU A 210 -8.06 -5.70 -9.72
CA LEU A 210 -6.83 -5.99 -10.44
C LEU A 210 -7.16 -6.14 -11.92
N TYR A 211 -6.73 -5.18 -12.73
CA TYR A 211 -7.05 -5.18 -14.16
C TYR A 211 -5.87 -5.62 -15.03
N ALA A 212 -6.19 -6.31 -16.13
CA ALA A 212 -5.23 -6.79 -17.12
C ALA A 212 -4.49 -5.64 -17.81
N GLY A 213 -3.26 -5.89 -18.19
CA GLY A 213 -2.40 -4.92 -18.85
C GLY A 213 -1.61 -4.06 -17.88
N ARG A 214 -1.13 -2.90 -18.33
CA ARG A 214 -0.32 -1.98 -17.54
C ARG A 214 -1.14 -0.76 -17.11
N GLY A 215 -0.87 -0.26 -15.92
CA GLY A 215 -1.40 1.02 -15.47
C GLY A 215 -0.64 2.20 -16.07
N GLU A 216 -1.22 3.38 -15.96
CA GLU A 216 -0.54 4.61 -16.28
C GLU A 216 0.62 4.82 -15.30
N ALA A 217 1.85 4.93 -15.84
CA ALA A 217 2.96 5.46 -15.09
C ALA A 217 3.05 6.98 -15.30
N SER A 218 3.64 7.70 -14.39
CA SER A 218 3.80 9.15 -14.47
C SER A 218 4.35 9.61 -15.84
N GLY A 219 3.56 10.37 -16.59
CA GLY A 219 3.86 10.75 -17.97
C GLY A 219 3.13 9.92 -19.02
N GLY A 220 2.13 9.22 -18.64
CA GLY A 220 1.27 8.23 -19.16
C GLY A 220 0.96 8.15 -20.63
N ASP A 221 0.56 6.97 -21.02
CA ASP A 221 -0.12 6.75 -22.29
C ASP A 221 -1.57 7.19 -22.16
N GLU A 222 -2.02 8.08 -23.01
CA GLU A 222 -3.46 8.39 -23.15
C GLU A 222 -4.25 7.10 -23.33
N GLY A 223 -5.24 6.88 -22.46
CA GLY A 223 -6.08 5.69 -22.49
C GLY A 223 -5.64 4.55 -21.56
N THR A 224 -4.57 4.71 -20.79
CA THR A 224 -4.27 3.78 -19.72
C THR A 224 -4.97 4.18 -18.41
N ILE A 225 -5.37 3.14 -17.62
CA ILE A 225 -6.02 3.38 -16.34
C ILE A 225 -4.95 3.75 -15.31
N TRP A 226 -5.14 4.87 -14.62
CA TRP A 226 -4.32 5.27 -13.48
C TRP A 226 -4.63 4.39 -12.27
N PRO A 227 -3.68 3.64 -11.70
CA PRO A 227 -3.86 2.92 -10.44
C PRO A 227 -4.13 3.91 -9.30
N HIS A 228 -5.23 3.72 -8.59
CA HIS A 228 -5.64 4.65 -7.54
C HIS A 228 -6.55 4.00 -6.50
N GLU A 229 -6.72 4.68 -5.39
CA GLU A 229 -7.78 4.48 -4.42
C GLU A 229 -8.74 5.65 -4.48
N TRP A 230 -10.05 5.37 -4.54
CA TRP A 230 -11.09 6.39 -4.55
C TRP A 230 -12.45 5.82 -4.12
N GLN A 231 -13.53 6.53 -4.47
CA GLN A 231 -14.90 6.22 -4.07
C GLN A 231 -15.83 6.06 -5.26
N LEU A 232 -16.74 5.06 -5.18
CA LEU A 232 -17.78 4.87 -6.18
C LEU A 232 -18.69 6.09 -6.30
N LEU A 233 -18.96 6.79 -5.21
CA LEU A 233 -19.72 8.04 -5.24
C LEU A 233 -19.07 9.07 -6.17
N GLY A 234 -17.74 9.16 -6.21
CA GLY A 234 -17.02 10.04 -7.15
C GLY A 234 -17.00 9.49 -8.58
N ALA A 235 -16.80 8.18 -8.75
CA ALA A 235 -16.66 7.53 -10.04
C ALA A 235 -17.98 7.30 -10.77
N LEU A 236 -19.08 7.04 -10.02
CA LEU A 236 -20.41 6.71 -10.53
C LEU A 236 -21.50 7.74 -10.20
N GLY A 237 -21.20 8.71 -9.32
CA GLY A 237 -22.23 9.57 -8.73
C GLY A 237 -23.09 8.89 -7.66
N ARG A 238 -22.81 7.64 -7.30
CA ARG A 238 -23.52 6.85 -6.29
C ARG A 238 -22.63 5.75 -5.74
N TYR A 239 -22.89 5.30 -4.53
CA TYR A 239 -22.38 4.02 -4.02
C TYR A 239 -23.25 2.86 -4.53
N MET A 240 -22.77 1.63 -4.39
CA MET A 240 -23.56 0.42 -4.67
C MET A 240 -23.97 -0.24 -3.36
N THR A 241 -25.05 -1.03 -3.42
CA THR A 241 -25.48 -1.85 -2.30
C THR A 241 -25.71 -3.28 -2.79
N LEU A 242 -24.91 -4.21 -2.31
CA LEU A 242 -24.98 -5.65 -2.60
C LEU A 242 -25.01 -6.40 -1.26
N ASP A 243 -25.84 -7.42 -1.13
CA ASP A 243 -26.10 -8.16 0.12
C ASP A 243 -26.44 -7.27 1.33
N GLY A 244 -26.98 -6.09 1.09
CA GLY A 244 -27.25 -5.11 2.14
C GLY A 244 -26.03 -4.30 2.58
N MET A 245 -24.83 -4.60 2.08
CA MET A 245 -23.60 -3.88 2.35
C MET A 245 -23.41 -2.73 1.37
N ARG A 246 -23.01 -1.57 1.87
CA ARG A 246 -22.63 -0.43 1.05
C ARG A 246 -21.20 -0.63 0.53
N ILE A 247 -21.01 -0.47 -0.78
CA ILE A 247 -19.70 -0.49 -1.42
C ILE A 247 -19.44 0.92 -1.95
N ASN A 248 -18.45 1.58 -1.41
CA ASN A 248 -18.09 2.93 -1.80
C ASN A 248 -16.58 3.09 -2.00
N THR A 249 -15.76 2.72 -1.03
CA THR A 249 -14.31 2.78 -1.13
C THR A 249 -13.78 1.62 -1.97
N TYR A 250 -12.90 1.91 -2.91
CA TYR A 250 -12.22 0.92 -3.73
C TYR A 250 -10.78 1.32 -4.02
N ALA A 251 -9.97 0.35 -4.36
CA ALA A 251 -8.67 0.58 -4.99
C ALA A 251 -8.56 -0.22 -6.28
N CYS A 252 -7.78 0.25 -7.23
CA CYS A 252 -7.49 -0.49 -8.44
C CYS A 252 -6.00 -0.42 -8.80
N GLY A 253 -5.53 -1.48 -9.45
CA GLY A 253 -4.16 -1.60 -9.93
C GLY A 253 -4.05 -2.55 -11.10
N CYS A 254 -2.90 -2.51 -11.78
CA CYS A 254 -2.64 -3.31 -12.96
C CYS A 254 -1.95 -4.64 -12.64
N GLU A 255 -1.99 -5.51 -13.64
CA GLU A 255 -1.31 -6.80 -13.73
C GLU A 255 0.21 -6.72 -13.49
#